data_8aea83cd1968c1d0890b6681ca1738ad
#
_entry.id   8aea83cd1968c1d0890b6681ca1738ad
#
_cell.length_a   1.000
_cell.length_b   1.000
_cell.length_c   1.000
_cell.angle_alpha   90.00
_cell.angle_beta   90.00
_cell.angle_gamma   90.00
#
_symmetry.space_group_name_H-M   'P 1'
#
loop_
_entity.id
_entity.type
_entity.pdbx_description
1 polymer ?
#
loop_
_entity_poly.entity_id
_entity_poly.type
_entity_poly.pdbx_seq_one_letter_code
_entity_poly.pdbx_strand_id
1 'polypeptide(L)'
;MEKIVEQGMLYDFYGELLTEHQRKIYEDVVLNDMSLSEIAEEQGISRQGVHDLVRRCDRTLQSYEERLHLIARFQKVKHTVEKIEQISTETQVRELAGQILEE
;
A
#
# COMPACT_ATOMS: atom_id res chain seq x y z
N MET A 1 3.55 -7.34 -10.82
CA MET A 1 2.73 -7.27 -9.59
C MET A 1 1.30 -6.95 -9.96
N GLU A 2 0.35 -7.63 -9.38
CA GLU A 2 -1.05 -7.36 -9.65
C GLU A 2 -1.44 -5.97 -9.16
N LYS A 3 -2.35 -5.32 -9.88
CA LYS A 3 -2.78 -3.96 -9.57
C LYS A 3 -3.31 -3.81 -8.14
N ILE A 4 -4.12 -4.75 -7.68
CA ILE A 4 -4.70 -4.69 -6.33
C ILE A 4 -3.63 -4.79 -5.24
N VAL A 5 -2.60 -5.59 -5.47
CA VAL A 5 -1.47 -5.72 -4.54
C VAL A 5 -0.66 -4.44 -4.51
N GLU A 6 -0.40 -3.86 -5.67
CA GLU A 6 0.31 -2.58 -5.78
C GLU A 6 -0.45 -1.46 -5.08
N GLN A 7 -1.78 -1.38 -5.30
CA GLN A 7 -2.63 -0.40 -4.63
C GLN A 7 -2.57 -0.56 -3.10
N GLY A 8 -2.60 -1.80 -2.62
CA GLY A 8 -2.50 -2.09 -1.18
C GLY A 8 -1.19 -1.61 -0.59
N MET A 9 -0.07 -1.85 -1.28
CA MET A 9 1.24 -1.38 -0.82
C MET A 9 1.34 0.14 -0.80
N LEU A 10 0.88 0.80 -1.85
CA LEU A 10 0.86 2.26 -1.91
C LEU A 10 0.03 2.84 -0.79
N TYR A 11 -1.11 2.24 -0.50
CA TYR A 11 -1.98 2.67 0.58
C TYR A 11 -1.33 2.46 1.95
N ASP A 12 -0.69 1.32 2.17
CA ASP A 12 -0.01 1.04 3.44
C ASP A 12 1.08 2.08 3.74
N PHE A 13 1.82 2.49 2.74
CA PHE A 13 2.93 3.44 2.91
C PHE A 13 2.49 4.90 2.92
N TYR A 14 1.51 5.26 2.10
CA TYR A 14 1.18 6.65 1.83
C TYR A 14 -0.28 7.02 2.11
N GLY A 15 -1.12 6.07 2.50
CA GLY A 15 -2.55 6.29 2.67
C GLY A 15 -2.90 7.38 3.66
N GLU A 16 -2.07 7.57 4.69
CA GLU A 16 -2.28 8.61 5.70
C GLU A 16 -2.19 10.03 5.12
N LEU A 17 -1.59 10.17 3.95
CA LEU A 17 -1.47 11.47 3.28
C LEU A 17 -2.72 11.85 2.47
N LEU A 18 -3.63 10.91 2.30
CA LEU A 18 -4.93 11.19 1.69
C LEU A 18 -5.85 11.86 2.70
N THR A 19 -6.86 12.60 2.20
CA THR A 19 -7.89 13.15 3.08
C THR A 19 -8.72 12.02 3.69
N GLU A 20 -9.40 12.29 4.79
CA GLU A 20 -10.24 11.29 5.45
C GLU A 20 -11.32 10.74 4.51
N HIS A 21 -11.96 11.61 3.74
CA HIS A 21 -12.96 11.23 2.75
C HIS A 21 -12.37 10.32 1.65
N GLN A 22 -11.20 10.68 1.12
CA GLN A 22 -10.49 9.89 0.12
C GLN A 22 -10.11 8.52 0.68
N ARG A 23 -9.59 8.49 1.91
CA ARG A 23 -9.20 7.24 2.57
C ARG A 23 -10.38 6.29 2.71
N LYS A 24 -11.51 6.79 3.16
CA LYS A 24 -12.71 5.97 3.36
C LYS A 24 -13.14 5.29 2.05
N ILE A 25 -13.24 6.05 0.98
CA ILE A 25 -13.66 5.51 -0.32
C ILE A 25 -12.61 4.57 -0.88
N TYR A 26 -11.33 4.94 -0.80
CA TYR A 26 -10.25 4.11 -1.31
C TYR A 26 -10.17 2.77 -0.57
N GLU A 27 -10.29 2.79 0.76
CA GLU A 27 -10.33 1.57 1.57
C GLU A 27 -11.48 0.66 1.17
N ASP A 28 -12.68 1.23 0.98
CA ASP A 28 -13.85 0.45 0.61
C ASP A 28 -13.71 -0.24 -0.74
N VAL A 29 -13.10 0.44 -1.71
CA VAL A 29 -12.87 -0.13 -3.05
C VAL A 29 -11.74 -1.16 -3.04
N VAL A 30 -10.61 -0.81 -2.45
CA VAL A 30 -9.36 -1.59 -2.59
C VAL A 30 -9.25 -2.68 -1.53
N LEU A 31 -9.61 -2.38 -0.28
CA LEU A 31 -9.41 -3.30 0.84
C LEU A 31 -10.67 -4.06 1.25
N ASN A 32 -11.83 -3.43 1.15
CA ASN A 32 -13.08 -4.00 1.65
C ASN A 32 -13.95 -4.64 0.55
N ASP A 33 -13.46 -4.66 -0.67
CA ASP A 33 -14.12 -5.29 -1.82
C ASP A 33 -15.58 -4.87 -2.01
N MET A 34 -15.90 -3.63 -1.69
CA MET A 34 -17.24 -3.09 -1.92
C MET A 34 -17.42 -2.72 -3.38
N SER A 35 -18.63 -2.90 -3.90
CA SER A 35 -18.92 -2.52 -5.27
C SER A 35 -18.98 -1.00 -5.41
N LEU A 36 -18.72 -0.51 -6.62
CA LEU A 36 -18.84 0.93 -6.91
C LEU A 36 -20.25 1.44 -6.65
N SER A 37 -21.26 0.60 -6.93
CA SER A 37 -22.67 0.96 -6.72
C SER A 37 -23.00 1.14 -5.22
N GLU A 38 -22.49 0.24 -4.38
CA GLU A 38 -22.70 0.32 -2.94
C GLU A 38 -22.06 1.59 -2.35
N ILE A 39 -20.84 1.90 -2.78
CA ILE A 39 -20.12 3.07 -2.30
C ILE A 39 -20.79 4.35 -2.81
N ALA A 40 -21.20 4.37 -4.08
CA ALA A 40 -21.88 5.50 -4.68
C ALA A 40 -23.17 5.84 -3.92
N GLU A 41 -23.95 4.83 -3.59
CA GLU A 41 -25.18 4.98 -2.84
C GLU A 41 -24.90 5.50 -1.41
N GLU A 42 -23.94 4.91 -0.73
CA GLU A 42 -23.56 5.31 0.62
C GLU A 42 -23.05 6.75 0.70
N GLN A 43 -22.24 7.15 -0.29
CA GLN A 43 -21.62 8.47 -0.31
C GLN A 43 -22.46 9.55 -1.01
N GLY A 44 -23.55 9.17 -1.64
CA GLY A 44 -24.41 10.12 -2.35
C GLY A 44 -23.76 10.72 -3.60
N ILE A 45 -22.93 9.96 -4.29
CA ILE A 45 -22.26 10.36 -5.53
C ILE A 45 -22.50 9.31 -6.62
N SER A 46 -22.13 9.61 -7.85
CA SER A 46 -22.28 8.67 -8.95
C SER A 46 -21.22 7.56 -8.89
N ARG A 47 -21.50 6.43 -9.55
CA ARG A 47 -20.52 5.35 -9.72
C ARG A 47 -19.27 5.86 -10.42
N GLN A 48 -19.46 6.70 -11.45
CA GLN A 48 -18.34 7.30 -12.16
C GLN A 48 -17.53 8.21 -11.24
N GLY A 49 -18.19 8.93 -10.33
CA GLY A 49 -17.53 9.76 -9.33
C GLY A 49 -16.65 8.95 -8.39
N VAL A 50 -17.11 7.77 -7.95
CA VAL A 50 -16.31 6.85 -7.14
C VAL A 50 -15.08 6.39 -7.93
N HIS A 51 -15.28 5.95 -9.15
CA HIS A 51 -14.20 5.49 -10.02
C HIS A 51 -13.14 6.58 -10.23
N ASP A 52 -13.58 7.79 -10.54
CA ASP A 52 -12.68 8.92 -10.77
C ASP A 52 -11.90 9.31 -9.51
N LEU A 53 -12.54 9.23 -8.34
CA LEU A 53 -11.89 9.51 -7.06
C LEU A 53 -10.78 8.49 -6.80
N VAL A 54 -11.06 7.21 -7.01
CA VAL A 54 -10.07 6.14 -6.82
C VAL A 54 -8.89 6.33 -7.77
N ARG A 55 -9.14 6.66 -9.03
CA ARG A 55 -8.06 6.90 -9.99
C ARG A 55 -7.19 8.09 -9.58
N ARG A 56 -7.79 9.15 -9.07
CA ARG A 56 -7.02 10.30 -8.58
C ARG A 56 -6.18 9.93 -7.35
N CYS A 57 -6.73 9.13 -6.45
CA CYS A 57 -5.97 8.62 -5.31
C CYS A 57 -4.80 7.77 -5.76
N ASP A 58 -5.00 6.86 -6.73
CA ASP A 58 -3.93 6.05 -7.29
C ASP A 58 -2.79 6.92 -7.81
N ARG A 59 -3.11 7.96 -8.57
CA ARG A 59 -2.09 8.88 -9.11
C ARG A 59 -1.36 9.64 -8.01
N THR A 60 -2.09 10.07 -6.99
CA THR A 60 -1.50 10.77 -5.85
C THR A 60 -0.53 9.87 -5.09
N LEU A 61 -0.94 8.64 -4.80
CA LEU A 61 -0.09 7.68 -4.09
C LEU A 61 1.15 7.31 -4.92
N GLN A 62 0.99 7.10 -6.21
CA GLN A 62 2.11 6.83 -7.11
C GLN A 62 3.08 8.00 -7.18
N SER A 63 2.56 9.23 -7.17
CA SER A 63 3.38 10.43 -7.15
C SER A 63 4.27 10.49 -5.89
N TYR A 64 3.75 10.09 -4.75
CA TYR A 64 4.55 10.00 -3.52
C TYR A 64 5.68 8.97 -3.67
N GLU A 65 5.36 7.80 -4.20
CA GLU A 65 6.39 6.76 -4.38
C GLU A 65 7.47 7.20 -5.37
N GLU A 66 7.10 7.87 -6.45
CA GLU A 66 8.06 8.39 -7.43
C GLU A 66 9.04 9.38 -6.80
N ARG A 67 8.59 10.14 -5.79
CA ARG A 67 9.43 11.12 -5.12
C ARG A 67 10.19 10.56 -3.93
N LEU A 68 9.55 9.69 -3.14
CA LEU A 68 10.09 9.24 -1.85
C LEU A 68 10.76 7.88 -1.90
N HIS A 69 10.32 7.02 -2.81
CA HIS A 69 10.88 5.66 -3.00
C HIS A 69 10.88 4.79 -1.74
N LEU A 70 9.90 4.98 -0.84
CA LEU A 70 9.86 4.22 0.42
C LEU A 70 9.59 2.73 0.18
N ILE A 71 8.70 2.42 -0.77
CA ILE A 71 8.39 1.03 -1.12
C ILE A 71 9.61 0.37 -1.76
N ALA A 72 10.25 1.04 -2.72
CA ALA A 72 11.44 0.51 -3.39
C ALA A 72 12.57 0.24 -2.39
N ARG A 73 12.79 1.17 -1.45
CA ARG A 73 13.78 1.00 -0.38
C ARG A 73 13.44 -0.15 0.54
N PHE A 74 12.18 -0.23 0.95
CA PHE A 74 11.70 -1.31 1.81
C PHE A 74 11.92 -2.67 1.15
N GLN A 75 11.55 -2.81 -0.12
CA GLN A 75 11.72 -4.05 -0.87
C GLN A 75 13.19 -4.44 -0.98
N LYS A 76 14.07 -3.47 -1.22
CA LYS A 76 15.50 -3.72 -1.31
C LYS A 76 16.08 -4.19 0.03
N VAL A 77 15.72 -3.51 1.12
CA VAL A 77 16.16 -3.90 2.46
C VAL A 77 15.64 -5.28 2.81
N LYS A 78 14.36 -5.53 2.56
CA LYS A 78 13.74 -6.84 2.80
C LYS A 78 14.47 -7.95 2.06
N HIS A 79 14.78 -7.74 0.78
CA HIS A 79 15.48 -8.73 -0.04
C HIS A 79 16.87 -9.03 0.52
N THR A 80 17.62 -7.99 0.90
CA THR A 80 18.95 -8.14 1.48
C THR A 80 18.90 -8.87 2.81
N VAL A 81 17.94 -8.51 3.67
CA VAL A 81 17.77 -9.15 4.98
C VAL A 81 17.41 -10.63 4.83
N GLU A 82 16.53 -10.97 3.90
CA GLU A 82 16.16 -12.35 3.62
C GLU A 82 17.37 -13.17 3.16
N LYS A 83 18.26 -12.58 2.36
CA LYS A 83 19.51 -13.24 1.98
C LYS A 83 20.41 -13.50 3.18
N ILE A 84 20.53 -12.55 4.10
CA ILE A 84 21.30 -12.72 5.34
C ILE A 84 20.74 -13.88 6.15
N GLU A 85 19.42 -13.95 6.30
CA GLU A 85 18.78 -15.05 7.03
C GLU A 85 19.05 -16.40 6.39
N GLN A 86 19.04 -16.47 5.05
CA GLN A 86 19.24 -17.72 4.33
C GLN A 86 20.67 -18.25 4.41
N ILE A 87 21.66 -17.36 4.39
CA ILE A 87 23.06 -17.77 4.38
C ILE A 87 23.69 -17.86 5.75
N SER A 88 23.06 -17.27 6.78
CA SER A 88 23.61 -17.27 8.14
C SER A 88 23.22 -18.54 8.87
N THR A 89 24.19 -19.14 9.56
CA THR A 89 23.97 -20.28 10.48
C THR A 89 23.93 -19.82 11.93
N GLU A 90 24.19 -18.55 12.18
CA GLU A 90 24.24 -18.01 13.54
C GLU A 90 22.87 -17.48 13.95
N THR A 91 22.34 -18.01 15.05
CA THR A 91 21.01 -17.67 15.55
C THR A 91 20.86 -16.18 15.82
N GLN A 92 21.86 -15.55 16.44
CA GLN A 92 21.81 -14.12 16.75
C GLN A 92 21.73 -13.25 15.51
N VAL A 93 22.48 -13.60 14.45
CA VAL A 93 22.41 -12.87 13.18
C VAL A 93 21.02 -12.98 12.55
N ARG A 94 20.45 -14.18 12.58
CA ARG A 94 19.11 -14.42 12.03
C ARG A 94 18.04 -13.67 12.82
N GLU A 95 18.16 -13.63 14.14
CA GLU A 95 17.23 -12.89 15.00
C GLU A 95 17.30 -11.39 14.73
N LEU A 96 18.49 -10.82 14.61
CA LEU A 96 18.65 -9.41 14.29
C LEU A 96 18.12 -9.07 12.91
N ALA A 97 18.36 -9.92 11.92
CA ALA A 97 17.81 -9.74 10.58
C ALA A 97 16.29 -9.74 10.60
N GLY A 98 15.68 -10.67 11.37
CA GLY A 98 14.23 -10.72 11.54
C GLY A 98 13.66 -9.46 12.18
N GLN A 99 14.36 -8.89 13.17
CA GLN A 99 13.96 -7.63 13.81
C GLN A 99 13.90 -6.46 12.82
N ILE A 100 14.81 -6.41 11.86
CA ILE A 100 14.78 -5.37 10.82
C ILE A 100 13.49 -5.45 10.00
N LEU A 101 13.04 -6.68 9.69
CA LEU A 101 11.82 -6.88 8.90
C LEU A 101 10.54 -6.60 9.69
N GLU A 102 10.56 -6.70 11.03
CA GLU A 102 9.40 -6.44 11.87
C GLU A 102 9.12 -4.95 12.05
N GLU A 103 10.09 -4.12 11.81
CA GLU A 103 9.92 -2.67 11.86
C GLU A 103 9.38 -2.16 10.52
#